data_167d017d2b492466d5f4e5c2209b0bd5
#
_entry.id   167d017d2b492466d5f4e5c2209b0bd5
#
_cell.length_a   1.000
_cell.length_b   1.000
_cell.length_c   1.000
_cell.angle_alpha   90.00
_cell.angle_beta   90.00
_cell.angle_gamma   90.00
#
_symmetry.space_group_name_H-M   'P 1'
#
loop_
_entity.id
_entity.type
_entity.pdbx_description
1 polymer ?
#
loop_
_entity_poly.entity_id
_entity_poly.type
_entity_poly.pdbx_seq_one_letter_code
_entity_poly.pdbx_strand_id
1 'polypeptide(L)'
;MRAALRGVAAAAALLLAAAVLLPTGTASATQPEPADLLDRHRPILRYDSEERSFAVSVAALTGASEIDRERGDTRRVPAPGFLGARYADGPRAAPGDRLVPARDPRPGRPLVHGRAARDARGRLWLQYWLFFTDNPQDRGILHTGRHSGDWELLQVRLGRDRRPVEATFAQHTWAEGCAWGEIERESGAPIVYVANGSHALHPRAGGADRPWPDPNDEADGRGRRVRPPVERVSAGEPRWMAWPGRWGEDEAGWVPGEQSSPRGPALQPDRWDDPGRFHAAESRACGAGPPGRPWQTVLTIVFVLAVAAAALLAARRSYNRRP
;
A
#
# COMPACT_ATOMS: atom_id res chain seq x y z
N MET A 1 32.52 101.18 26.58
CA MET A 1 32.38 101.12 28.04
C MET A 1 31.73 99.74 28.32
N ARG A 2 32.45 98.81 28.81
CA ARG A 2 32.30 98.16 30.14
C ARG A 2 30.86 97.73 30.42
N ALA A 3 30.49 96.49 30.72
CA ALA A 3 31.01 95.41 31.52
C ALA A 3 30.20 94.13 31.21
N ALA A 4 30.74 93.00 31.10
CA ALA A 4 30.91 91.94 32.09
C ALA A 4 29.66 91.62 32.93
N LEU A 5 29.21 90.41 32.88
CA LEU A 5 28.98 89.51 34.02
C LEU A 5 28.29 88.16 33.63
N ARG A 6 29.01 87.07 33.89
CA ARG A 6 28.62 85.85 34.62
C ARG A 6 27.32 85.17 34.18
N GLY A 7 27.23 84.00 33.57
CA GLY A 7 27.79 82.77 34.13
C GLY A 7 26.74 82.04 34.99
N VAL A 8 25.87 81.15 34.38
CA VAL A 8 25.31 80.02 35.14
C VAL A 8 25.32 78.82 34.22
N ALA A 9 26.11 77.83 34.57
CA ALA A 9 26.11 76.55 33.93
C ALA A 9 24.90 75.74 34.41
N ALA A 10 24.01 75.43 33.46
CA ALA A 10 22.96 74.41 33.68
C ALA A 10 23.43 73.07 33.04
N ALA A 11 23.85 72.16 33.86
CA ALA A 11 24.16 70.80 33.45
C ALA A 11 22.87 70.06 33.13
N ALA A 12 22.60 69.86 31.85
CA ALA A 12 21.57 68.96 31.41
C ALA A 12 22.11 67.51 31.38
N ALA A 13 21.71 66.73 32.36
CA ALA A 13 21.97 65.31 32.40
C ALA A 13 21.15 64.61 31.30
N LEU A 14 21.82 64.19 30.21
CA LEU A 14 21.21 63.27 29.22
C LEU A 14 21.20 61.86 29.82
N LEU A 15 20.02 61.41 30.24
CA LEU A 15 19.72 60.02 30.50
C LEU A 15 19.58 59.28 29.15
N LEU A 16 20.65 58.65 28.68
CA LEU A 16 20.57 57.63 27.59
C LEU A 16 19.90 56.38 28.19
N ALA A 17 18.59 56.23 27.88
CA ALA A 17 17.91 54.95 28.04
C ALA A 17 18.40 54.02 26.93
N ALA A 18 19.36 53.15 27.25
CA ALA A 18 19.74 52.00 26.40
C ALA A 18 18.58 51.03 26.40
N ALA A 19 17.71 51.10 25.38
CA ALA A 19 16.76 50.04 25.10
C ALA A 19 17.53 48.80 24.68
N VAL A 20 17.67 47.86 25.58
CA VAL A 20 18.14 46.51 25.28
C VAL A 20 17.06 45.84 24.43
N LEU A 21 17.22 45.90 23.10
CA LEU A 21 16.47 45.05 22.17
C LEU A 21 16.90 43.62 22.39
N LEU A 22 16.18 42.90 23.27
CA LEU A 22 16.26 41.45 23.33
C LEU A 22 15.79 40.95 21.97
N PRO A 23 16.58 40.14 21.25
CA PRO A 23 16.08 39.51 20.05
C PRO A 23 14.94 38.58 20.47
N THR A 24 13.70 38.93 20.11
CA THR A 24 12.61 38.01 20.12
C THR A 24 12.89 36.98 19.03
N GLY A 25 13.69 35.99 19.36
CA GLY A 25 13.89 34.81 18.54
C GLY A 25 12.53 34.14 18.43
N THR A 26 11.83 34.42 17.35
CA THR A 26 10.74 33.56 16.91
C THR A 26 11.37 32.19 16.69
N ALA A 27 11.18 31.27 17.63
CA ALA A 27 11.53 29.88 17.45
C ALA A 27 10.84 29.43 16.16
N SER A 28 11.61 29.36 15.08
CA SER A 28 11.14 28.78 13.83
C SER A 28 10.76 27.35 14.17
N ALA A 29 9.48 27.06 14.22
CA ALA A 29 9.00 25.70 14.49
C ALA A 29 9.65 24.79 13.46
N THR A 30 10.59 23.97 13.90
CA THR A 30 11.31 23.03 13.05
C THR A 30 10.25 22.14 12.38
N GLN A 31 10.20 22.14 11.05
CA GLN A 31 9.26 21.28 10.34
C GLN A 31 9.56 19.83 10.69
N PRO A 32 8.53 19.03 11.00
CA PRO A 32 8.73 17.63 11.39
C PRO A 32 9.44 16.86 10.28
N GLU A 33 10.37 16.00 10.66
CA GLU A 33 11.07 15.11 9.73
C GLU A 33 10.10 14.14 9.07
N PRO A 34 10.38 13.69 7.83
CA PRO A 34 9.50 12.74 7.13
C PRO A 34 9.18 11.48 7.92
N ALA A 35 10.14 11.01 8.72
CA ALA A 35 9.95 9.86 9.60
C ALA A 35 8.86 10.09 10.65
N ASP A 36 8.86 11.26 11.30
CA ASP A 36 7.84 11.62 12.31
C ASP A 36 6.45 11.76 11.67
N LEU A 37 6.41 12.18 10.41
CA LEU A 37 5.16 12.29 9.65
C LEU A 37 4.56 10.91 9.35
N LEU A 38 5.39 9.92 9.02
CA LEU A 38 4.95 8.54 8.84
C LEU A 38 4.31 7.98 10.12
N ASP A 39 4.96 8.15 11.25
CA ASP A 39 4.41 7.66 12.52
C ASP A 39 3.14 8.42 12.95
N ARG A 40 3.10 9.73 12.72
CA ARG A 40 1.96 10.59 13.04
C ARG A 40 0.71 10.21 12.24
N HIS A 41 0.86 10.00 10.94
CA HIS A 41 -0.24 9.76 10.01
C HIS A 41 -0.42 8.28 9.64
N ARG A 42 0.22 7.35 10.38
CA ARG A 42 0.04 5.91 10.16
C ARG A 42 -1.43 5.53 10.29
N PRO A 43 -1.94 4.68 9.39
CA PRO A 43 -3.35 4.36 9.32
C PRO A 43 -3.84 3.58 10.53
N ILE A 44 -5.13 3.71 10.80
CA ILE A 44 -5.91 2.80 11.64
C ILE A 44 -6.62 1.86 10.68
N LEU A 45 -6.30 0.59 10.73
CA LEU A 45 -6.91 -0.44 9.88
C LEU A 45 -8.15 -0.99 10.60
N ARG A 46 -9.28 -1.01 9.89
CA ARG A 46 -10.53 -1.63 10.30
C ARG A 46 -10.86 -2.73 9.29
N TYR A 47 -10.73 -3.94 9.73
CA TYR A 47 -10.96 -5.11 8.89
C TYR A 47 -12.45 -5.44 8.82
N ASP A 48 -12.83 -6.12 7.75
CA ASP A 48 -14.13 -6.78 7.70
C ASP A 48 -14.29 -7.81 8.82
N SER A 49 -15.51 -8.08 9.24
CA SER A 49 -15.80 -9.01 10.36
C SER A 49 -15.42 -10.46 10.01
N GLU A 50 -15.38 -10.83 8.75
CA GLU A 50 -15.00 -12.15 8.26
C GLU A 50 -13.53 -12.29 7.90
N GLU A 51 -12.76 -11.20 7.88
CA GLU A 51 -11.35 -11.22 7.51
C GLU A 51 -10.50 -12.03 8.51
N ARG A 52 -9.64 -12.90 7.98
CA ARG A 52 -8.73 -13.77 8.75
C ARG A 52 -7.26 -13.50 8.48
N SER A 53 -6.94 -12.83 7.37
CA SER A 53 -5.58 -12.41 7.01
C SER A 53 -5.38 -10.93 7.35
N PHE A 54 -4.30 -10.61 8.04
CA PHE A 54 -4.05 -9.26 8.54
C PHE A 54 -2.72 -8.74 8.04
N ALA A 55 -2.61 -7.42 7.86
CA ALA A 55 -1.36 -6.78 7.48
C ALA A 55 -0.26 -7.06 8.51
N VAL A 56 0.83 -7.69 8.07
CA VAL A 56 1.91 -8.20 8.92
C VAL A 56 3.29 -7.92 8.33
N SER A 57 4.32 -8.20 9.12
CA SER A 57 5.70 -8.24 8.62
C SER A 57 5.87 -9.33 7.56
N VAL A 58 6.62 -9.03 6.50
CA VAL A 58 6.98 -10.01 5.46
C VAL A 58 7.64 -11.28 6.00
N ALA A 59 8.21 -11.21 7.21
CA ALA A 59 8.79 -12.36 7.89
C ALA A 59 7.77 -13.50 8.14
N ALA A 60 6.49 -13.18 8.19
CA ALA A 60 5.43 -14.17 8.34
C ALA A 60 5.41 -15.15 7.16
N LEU A 61 5.54 -14.64 5.94
CA LEU A 61 5.61 -15.46 4.74
C LEU A 61 7.02 -16.01 4.52
N THR A 62 8.05 -15.17 4.52
CA THR A 62 9.42 -15.59 4.18
C THR A 62 9.96 -16.66 5.14
N GLY A 63 9.56 -16.63 6.41
CA GLY A 63 9.90 -17.67 7.40
C GLY A 63 9.22 -19.03 7.16
N ALA A 64 8.21 -19.09 6.28
CA ALA A 64 7.43 -20.26 5.96
C ALA A 64 7.55 -20.69 4.49
N SER A 65 8.35 -19.99 3.68
CA SER A 65 8.41 -20.15 2.22
C SER A 65 9.74 -20.71 1.75
N GLU A 66 9.70 -21.21 0.53
CA GLU A 66 10.85 -21.62 -0.29
C GLU A 66 10.88 -20.74 -1.55
N ILE A 67 12.05 -20.64 -2.15
CA ILE A 67 12.22 -19.99 -3.45
C ILE A 67 12.08 -21.03 -4.53
N ASP A 68 11.08 -20.92 -5.37
CA ASP A 68 10.92 -21.68 -6.60
C ASP A 68 11.50 -20.85 -7.76
N ARG A 69 12.34 -21.49 -8.59
CA ARG A 69 13.08 -20.82 -9.65
C ARG A 69 12.44 -21.01 -11.01
N GLU A 70 12.48 -19.94 -11.82
CA GLU A 70 11.81 -19.84 -13.10
C GLU A 70 12.17 -20.94 -14.12
N ARG A 71 13.31 -21.58 -14.04
CA ARG A 71 13.80 -22.47 -15.12
C ARG A 71 14.11 -23.88 -14.66
N GLY A 72 13.08 -24.60 -14.21
CA GLY A 72 13.21 -26.05 -14.04
C GLY A 72 14.27 -26.53 -13.06
N ASP A 73 14.93 -25.62 -12.34
CA ASP A 73 15.72 -25.99 -11.18
C ASP A 73 14.73 -26.22 -10.02
N THR A 74 14.28 -27.47 -9.93
CA THR A 74 13.34 -27.96 -8.91
C THR A 74 13.91 -27.88 -7.48
N ARG A 75 15.09 -27.31 -7.30
CA ARG A 75 15.66 -27.10 -5.97
C ARG A 75 15.01 -25.90 -5.31
N ARG A 76 14.01 -26.19 -4.51
CA ARG A 76 13.46 -25.21 -3.59
C ARG A 76 14.51 -24.87 -2.54
N VAL A 77 14.85 -23.60 -2.44
CA VAL A 77 15.80 -23.10 -1.46
C VAL A 77 15.02 -22.44 -0.32
N PRO A 78 15.28 -22.81 0.95
CA PRO A 78 14.61 -22.15 2.06
C PRO A 78 14.77 -20.64 2.00
N ALA A 79 13.65 -19.90 2.09
CA ALA A 79 13.61 -18.45 2.07
C ALA A 79 14.19 -17.73 3.32
N PRO A 80 14.46 -18.37 4.48
CA PRO A 80 15.01 -17.69 5.65
C PRO A 80 16.30 -16.90 5.41
N GLY A 81 17.11 -17.29 4.42
CA GLY A 81 18.29 -16.52 3.98
C GLY A 81 17.95 -15.23 3.27
N PHE A 82 16.71 -15.03 2.90
CA PHE A 82 16.19 -13.89 2.17
C PHE A 82 16.21 -12.58 2.98
N LEU A 83 16.02 -12.66 4.27
CA LEU A 83 16.08 -11.51 5.19
C LEU A 83 17.51 -11.22 5.70
N GLY A 84 18.50 -12.04 5.35
CA GLY A 84 19.87 -11.95 5.85
C GLY A 84 20.94 -11.76 4.76
N ALA A 85 22.20 -11.67 5.19
CA ALA A 85 23.38 -11.43 4.34
C ALA A 85 23.55 -12.43 3.18
N ARG A 86 23.00 -13.64 3.29
CA ARG A 86 23.16 -14.70 2.29
C ARG A 86 22.43 -14.47 0.98
N TYR A 87 21.45 -13.54 0.92
CA TYR A 87 20.80 -13.21 -0.33
C TYR A 87 21.75 -12.46 -1.29
N ALA A 88 22.72 -11.73 -0.76
CA ALA A 88 23.73 -11.05 -1.56
C ALA A 88 24.76 -12.04 -2.18
N ASP A 89 24.97 -13.19 -1.55
CA ASP A 89 25.98 -14.19 -1.92
C ASP A 89 25.40 -15.42 -2.60
N GLY A 90 24.07 -15.53 -2.70
CA GLY A 90 23.38 -16.61 -3.40
C GLY A 90 23.32 -16.46 -4.92
N PRO A 91 22.91 -17.49 -5.67
CA PRO A 91 22.65 -17.35 -7.09
C PRO A 91 21.66 -16.20 -7.28
N ARG A 92 21.98 -15.30 -8.22
CA ARG A 92 21.20 -14.07 -8.44
C ARG A 92 19.73 -14.39 -8.60
N ALA A 93 18.89 -13.76 -7.79
CA ALA A 93 17.44 -13.85 -7.94
C ALA A 93 17.02 -13.29 -9.31
N ALA A 94 16.09 -13.98 -9.95
CA ALA A 94 15.55 -13.63 -11.25
C ALA A 94 14.13 -13.06 -11.10
N PRO A 95 13.65 -12.22 -12.05
CA PRO A 95 12.29 -11.69 -12.04
C PRO A 95 11.18 -12.75 -12.04
N GLY A 96 11.46 -13.95 -12.53
CA GLY A 96 10.54 -15.09 -12.54
C GLY A 96 10.63 -16.00 -11.32
N ASP A 97 11.54 -15.75 -10.39
CA ASP A 97 11.61 -16.50 -9.13
C ASP A 97 10.35 -16.19 -8.27
N ARG A 98 9.92 -17.15 -7.47
CA ARG A 98 8.69 -17.08 -6.67
C ARG A 98 8.95 -17.48 -5.24
N LEU A 99 8.27 -16.83 -4.29
CA LEU A 99 8.19 -17.27 -2.90
C LEU A 99 6.97 -18.19 -2.77
N VAL A 100 7.20 -19.48 -2.65
CA VAL A 100 6.13 -20.46 -2.52
C VAL A 100 6.04 -20.92 -1.07
N PRO A 101 4.86 -20.87 -0.44
CA PRO A 101 4.69 -21.36 0.91
C PRO A 101 5.03 -22.87 0.99
N ALA A 102 5.98 -23.22 1.85
CA ALA A 102 6.33 -24.61 2.16
C ALA A 102 5.47 -25.17 3.30
N ARG A 103 4.82 -24.29 4.04
CA ARG A 103 3.90 -24.58 5.15
C ARG A 103 3.03 -23.36 5.41
N ASP A 104 1.97 -23.51 6.16
CA ASP A 104 1.10 -22.41 6.55
C ASP A 104 1.91 -21.28 7.21
N PRO A 105 1.72 -20.03 6.76
CA PRO A 105 2.37 -18.88 7.37
C PRO A 105 1.98 -18.76 8.85
N ARG A 106 2.95 -18.44 9.68
CA ARG A 106 2.69 -18.18 11.09
C ARG A 106 1.99 -16.82 11.25
N PRO A 107 1.15 -16.65 12.27
CA PRO A 107 0.63 -15.33 12.61
C PRO A 107 1.76 -14.33 12.73
N GLY A 108 1.75 -13.30 11.89
CA GLY A 108 2.75 -12.24 11.88
C GLY A 108 2.43 -11.14 12.89
N ARG A 109 3.45 -10.35 13.24
CA ARG A 109 3.21 -9.11 13.99
C ARG A 109 2.52 -8.09 13.08
N PRO A 110 1.45 -7.41 13.55
CA PRO A 110 0.88 -6.30 12.79
C PRO A 110 1.93 -5.27 12.43
N LEU A 111 2.04 -4.95 11.15
CA LEU A 111 3.06 -4.03 10.62
C LEU A 111 2.56 -3.40 9.32
N VAL A 112 2.98 -2.17 9.07
CA VAL A 112 2.92 -1.54 7.74
C VAL A 112 4.30 -1.05 7.34
N HIS A 113 4.60 -1.05 6.04
CA HIS A 113 5.89 -0.63 5.52
C HIS A 113 5.75 0.79 4.96
N GLY A 114 6.46 1.75 5.55
CA GLY A 114 6.26 3.16 5.27
C GLY A 114 7.45 3.84 4.61
N ARG A 115 7.17 4.71 3.65
CA ARG A 115 8.15 5.62 3.10
C ARG A 115 7.57 7.01 2.83
N ALA A 116 8.41 8.02 2.86
CA ALA A 116 8.11 9.35 2.35
C ALA A 116 8.75 9.49 0.96
N ALA A 117 7.97 9.94 -0.02
CA ALA A 117 8.43 10.11 -1.40
C ALA A 117 7.95 11.46 -1.96
N ARG A 118 8.67 11.97 -2.94
CA ARG A 118 8.22 13.14 -3.69
C ARG A 118 7.83 12.70 -5.10
N ASP A 119 6.72 13.24 -5.58
CA ASP A 119 6.31 13.04 -6.97
C ASP A 119 7.12 13.97 -7.92
N ALA A 120 6.91 13.82 -9.23
CA ALA A 120 7.56 14.62 -10.27
C ALA A 120 7.32 16.14 -10.13
N ARG A 121 6.30 16.56 -9.37
CA ARG A 121 6.00 17.96 -9.06
C ARG A 121 6.57 18.42 -7.72
N GLY A 122 7.38 17.58 -7.06
CA GLY A 122 8.02 17.85 -5.77
C GLY A 122 7.06 17.78 -4.56
N ARG A 123 5.80 17.36 -4.74
CA ARG A 123 4.81 17.21 -3.66
C ARG A 123 5.18 16.02 -2.78
N LEU A 124 5.02 16.18 -1.48
CA LEU A 124 5.38 15.13 -0.51
C LEU A 124 4.21 14.16 -0.31
N TRP A 125 4.51 12.89 -0.41
CA TRP A 125 3.62 11.77 -0.18
C TRP A 125 4.15 10.86 0.90
N LEU A 126 3.27 10.36 1.75
CA LEU A 126 3.52 9.27 2.69
C LEU A 126 2.87 8.03 2.10
N GLN A 127 3.63 7.00 1.83
CA GLN A 127 3.14 5.72 1.35
C GLN A 127 3.19 4.70 2.48
N TYR A 128 2.11 3.94 2.64
CA TYR A 128 1.98 2.84 3.58
C TYR A 128 1.61 1.59 2.79
N TRP A 129 2.56 0.67 2.69
CA TRP A 129 2.40 -0.61 2.03
C TRP A 129 2.02 -1.66 3.05
N LEU A 130 0.94 -2.36 2.79
CA LEU A 130 0.40 -3.42 3.64
C LEU A 130 0.74 -4.75 2.98
N PHE A 131 1.35 -5.64 3.74
CA PHE A 131 1.67 -6.99 3.28
C PHE A 131 0.74 -8.00 3.96
N PHE A 132 0.15 -8.88 3.17
CA PHE A 132 -0.66 -10.00 3.61
C PHE A 132 -0.01 -11.29 3.13
N THR A 133 -0.12 -12.38 3.91
CA THR A 133 0.52 -13.66 3.58
C THR A 133 -0.19 -14.42 2.47
N ASP A 134 -1.45 -14.14 2.26
CA ASP A 134 -2.31 -14.76 1.27
C ASP A 134 -3.40 -13.79 0.81
N ASN A 135 -3.99 -14.04 -0.34
CA ASN A 135 -5.22 -13.45 -0.82
C ASN A 135 -6.18 -14.61 -1.13
N PRO A 136 -7.11 -14.93 -0.22
CA PRO A 136 -8.00 -16.07 -0.38
C PRO A 136 -9.21 -15.78 -1.28
N GLN A 137 -9.32 -14.60 -1.89
CA GLN A 137 -10.46 -14.23 -2.72
C GLN A 137 -10.63 -15.19 -3.91
N ASP A 138 -11.79 -15.82 -4.00
CA ASP A 138 -12.09 -16.86 -4.97
C ASP A 138 -13.24 -16.44 -5.88
N ARG A 139 -13.09 -16.65 -7.19
CA ARG A 139 -14.13 -16.39 -8.21
C ARG A 139 -15.13 -17.54 -8.35
N GLY A 140 -15.37 -18.28 -7.30
CA GLY A 140 -16.39 -19.32 -7.22
C GLY A 140 -16.18 -20.45 -8.26
N ILE A 141 -17.05 -20.54 -9.26
CA ILE A 141 -17.04 -21.66 -10.23
C ILE A 141 -15.67 -21.85 -10.92
N LEU A 142 -14.92 -20.79 -11.13
CA LEU A 142 -13.60 -20.83 -11.77
C LEU A 142 -12.47 -21.15 -10.81
N HIS A 143 -12.69 -21.00 -9.52
CA HIS A 143 -11.68 -21.18 -8.46
C HIS A 143 -10.35 -20.45 -8.74
N THR A 144 -10.45 -19.23 -9.28
CA THR A 144 -9.31 -18.39 -9.65
C THR A 144 -9.26 -17.14 -8.79
N GLY A 145 -8.12 -16.46 -8.78
CA GLY A 145 -7.90 -15.21 -8.04
C GLY A 145 -7.19 -15.38 -6.71
N ARG A 146 -7.12 -16.60 -6.17
CA ARG A 146 -6.38 -16.90 -4.93
C ARG A 146 -4.89 -16.89 -5.22
N HIS A 147 -4.11 -16.30 -4.32
CA HIS A 147 -2.65 -16.32 -4.41
C HIS A 147 -2.01 -16.10 -3.04
N SER A 148 -0.78 -16.58 -2.87
CA SER A 148 0.05 -16.25 -1.70
C SER A 148 0.63 -14.85 -1.85
N GLY A 149 0.89 -14.19 -0.73
CA GLY A 149 1.50 -12.87 -0.66
C GLY A 149 0.71 -11.80 -1.43
N ASP A 150 0.31 -10.77 -0.72
CA ASP A 150 -0.45 -9.68 -1.31
C ASP A 150 0.08 -8.32 -0.81
N TRP A 151 0.03 -7.30 -1.67
CA TRP A 151 0.52 -5.96 -1.38
C TRP A 151 -0.52 -4.91 -1.71
N GLU A 152 -0.97 -4.22 -0.66
CA GLU A 152 -1.89 -3.11 -0.78
C GLU A 152 -1.23 -1.77 -0.43
N LEU A 153 -1.76 -0.67 -0.93
CA LEU A 153 -1.17 0.65 -0.79
C LEU A 153 -2.20 1.69 -0.36
N LEU A 154 -1.89 2.34 0.76
CA LEU A 154 -2.44 3.65 1.10
C LEU A 154 -1.36 4.72 0.86
N GLN A 155 -1.72 5.83 0.22
CA GLN A 155 -0.82 6.99 0.20
C GLN A 155 -1.56 8.26 0.60
N VAL A 156 -0.83 9.15 1.30
CA VAL A 156 -1.35 10.43 1.81
C VAL A 156 -0.48 11.56 1.28
N ARG A 157 -1.07 12.48 0.54
CA ARG A 157 -0.39 13.68 0.09
C ARG A 157 -0.40 14.76 1.17
N LEU A 158 0.74 15.39 1.36
CA LEU A 158 0.88 16.51 2.27
C LEU A 158 0.93 17.83 1.52
N GLY A 159 0.34 18.84 2.11
CA GLY A 159 0.46 20.24 1.69
C GLY A 159 1.88 20.79 1.98
N ARG A 160 2.11 22.04 1.60
CA ARG A 160 3.37 22.76 1.89
C ARG A 160 3.61 22.93 3.39
N ASP A 161 2.56 23.03 4.16
CA ASP A 161 2.54 23.11 5.63
C ASP A 161 2.68 21.72 6.31
N ARG A 162 2.94 20.67 5.53
CA ARG A 162 3.03 19.29 5.96
C ARG A 162 1.77 18.72 6.61
N ARG A 163 0.61 19.33 6.37
CA ARG A 163 -0.68 18.76 6.73
C ARG A 163 -1.23 17.90 5.59
N PRO A 164 -1.90 16.79 5.91
CA PRO A 164 -2.54 15.97 4.90
C PRO A 164 -3.65 16.75 4.15
N VAL A 165 -3.71 16.56 2.84
CA VAL A 165 -4.69 17.21 1.97
C VAL A 165 -5.54 16.25 1.16
N GLU A 166 -5.02 15.06 0.90
CA GLU A 166 -5.75 13.97 0.22
C GLU A 166 -5.14 12.61 0.56
N ALA A 167 -5.91 11.55 0.34
CA ALA A 167 -5.44 10.17 0.43
C ALA A 167 -5.89 9.36 -0.77
N THR A 168 -5.09 8.35 -1.14
CA THR A 168 -5.37 7.40 -2.22
C THR A 168 -5.39 5.99 -1.65
N PHE A 169 -6.50 5.31 -1.84
CA PHE A 169 -6.75 3.95 -1.37
C PHE A 169 -6.66 3.01 -2.57
N ALA A 170 -5.61 2.21 -2.64
CA ALA A 170 -5.46 1.25 -3.72
C ALA A 170 -6.51 0.13 -3.63
N GLN A 171 -7.05 -0.24 -4.77
CA GLN A 171 -8.04 -1.29 -4.91
C GLN A 171 -7.75 -2.04 -6.22
N HIS A 172 -7.15 -3.22 -6.12
CA HIS A 172 -6.81 -4.03 -7.31
C HIS A 172 -5.97 -3.23 -8.33
N THR A 173 -6.54 -2.96 -9.52
CA THR A 173 -5.87 -2.20 -10.61
C THR A 173 -6.26 -0.74 -10.67
N TRP A 174 -6.99 -0.24 -9.66
CA TRP A 174 -7.46 1.14 -9.58
C TRP A 174 -7.36 1.66 -8.13
N ALA A 175 -7.81 2.87 -7.87
CA ALA A 175 -7.80 3.45 -6.53
C ALA A 175 -8.98 4.41 -6.33
N GLU A 176 -9.31 4.75 -5.09
CA GLU A 176 -10.10 5.91 -4.74
C GLU A 176 -9.22 7.03 -4.23
N GLY A 177 -9.35 8.23 -4.84
CA GLY A 177 -8.71 9.46 -4.39
C GLY A 177 -9.71 10.32 -3.66
N CYS A 178 -9.49 10.54 -2.36
CA CYS A 178 -10.37 11.29 -1.50
C CYS A 178 -9.68 12.54 -0.95
N ALA A 179 -10.36 13.69 -0.95
CA ALA A 179 -9.88 14.82 -0.19
C ALA A 179 -9.80 14.46 1.30
N TRP A 180 -8.82 15.03 2.01
CA TRP A 180 -8.61 14.68 3.42
C TRP A 180 -9.82 14.94 4.31
N GLY A 181 -10.68 15.88 3.91
CA GLY A 181 -11.95 16.18 4.60
C GLY A 181 -13.03 15.12 4.45
N GLU A 182 -12.96 14.30 3.41
CA GLU A 182 -13.99 13.32 3.03
C GLU A 182 -13.79 11.93 3.68
N ILE A 183 -12.62 11.67 4.26
CA ILE A 183 -12.30 10.39 4.87
C ILE A 183 -12.51 10.39 6.38
N GLU A 184 -12.79 9.23 6.94
CA GLU A 184 -12.85 9.05 8.38
C GLU A 184 -11.46 9.12 9.00
N ARG A 185 -11.37 9.75 10.18
CA ARG A 185 -10.09 9.98 10.88
C ARG A 185 -10.26 9.92 12.38
N GLU A 186 -9.20 9.51 13.04
CA GLU A 186 -9.11 9.56 14.51
C GLU A 186 -7.74 10.08 14.93
N SER A 187 -7.70 11.11 15.74
CA SER A 187 -6.45 11.74 16.20
C SER A 187 -5.48 12.10 15.07
N GLY A 188 -6.00 12.54 13.92
CA GLY A 188 -5.20 12.91 12.74
C GLY A 188 -4.68 11.73 11.91
N ALA A 189 -5.02 10.48 12.26
CA ALA A 189 -4.74 9.30 11.48
C ALA A 189 -5.93 8.94 10.57
N PRO A 190 -5.71 8.51 9.32
CA PRO A 190 -6.79 8.03 8.47
C PRO A 190 -7.31 6.68 8.97
N ILE A 191 -8.62 6.49 8.94
CA ILE A 191 -9.23 5.17 9.11
C ILE A 191 -9.31 4.54 7.72
N VAL A 192 -8.85 3.31 7.61
CA VAL A 192 -8.80 2.52 6.39
C VAL A 192 -9.58 1.25 6.59
N TYR A 193 -10.57 1.02 5.76
CA TYR A 193 -11.36 -0.20 5.76
C TYR A 193 -10.71 -1.21 4.82
N VAL A 194 -10.44 -2.41 5.32
CA VAL A 194 -9.76 -3.49 4.58
C VAL A 194 -10.80 -4.54 4.25
N ALA A 195 -10.95 -4.81 2.97
CA ALA A 195 -11.93 -5.76 2.46
C ALA A 195 -11.55 -7.21 2.79
N ASN A 196 -12.56 -8.03 3.00
CA ASN A 196 -12.43 -9.46 3.25
C ASN A 196 -11.77 -10.17 2.05
N GLY A 197 -10.71 -10.87 2.31
CA GLY A 197 -10.00 -11.73 1.37
C GLY A 197 -9.22 -11.02 0.26
N SER A 198 -9.77 -9.95 -0.33
CA SER A 198 -9.09 -9.17 -1.37
C SER A 198 -8.11 -8.15 -0.80
N HIS A 199 -8.28 -7.77 0.46
CA HIS A 199 -7.54 -6.73 1.16
C HIS A 199 -7.61 -5.32 0.52
N ALA A 200 -8.45 -5.12 -0.50
CA ALA A 200 -8.66 -3.82 -1.12
C ALA A 200 -8.95 -2.75 -0.06
N LEU A 201 -8.36 -1.58 -0.21
CA LEU A 201 -8.47 -0.51 0.78
C LEU A 201 -9.60 0.45 0.44
N HIS A 202 -10.46 0.73 1.40
CA HIS A 202 -11.61 1.61 1.23
C HIS A 202 -11.58 2.79 2.20
N PRO A 203 -12.06 3.99 1.78
CA PRO A 203 -12.14 5.18 2.63
C PRO A 203 -13.29 5.15 3.64
N ARG A 204 -14.22 4.18 3.49
CA ARG A 204 -15.42 4.01 4.33
C ARG A 204 -15.84 2.56 4.42
N ALA A 205 -16.66 2.22 5.41
CA ALA A 205 -17.29 0.91 5.48
C ALA A 205 -18.25 0.67 4.31
N GLY A 206 -18.39 -0.60 3.91
CA GLY A 206 -19.29 -1.06 2.84
C GLY A 206 -18.62 -1.87 1.76
N GLY A 207 -17.44 -1.44 1.30
CA GLY A 207 -16.75 -2.11 0.18
C GLY A 207 -17.22 -1.63 -1.19
N ALA A 208 -17.13 -2.47 -2.21
CA ALA A 208 -17.48 -2.13 -3.57
C ALA A 208 -18.03 -3.33 -4.37
N ASP A 209 -19.10 -3.08 -5.13
CA ASP A 209 -19.62 -4.03 -6.11
C ASP A 209 -18.68 -4.10 -7.31
N ARG A 210 -18.20 -5.30 -7.65
CA ARG A 210 -17.28 -5.54 -8.75
C ARG A 210 -17.97 -6.24 -9.92
N PRO A 211 -17.53 -5.95 -11.17
CA PRO A 211 -18.05 -6.66 -12.33
C PRO A 211 -17.77 -8.18 -12.24
N TRP A 212 -18.80 -8.99 -12.49
CA TRP A 212 -18.64 -10.44 -12.58
C TRP A 212 -17.51 -10.81 -13.58
N PRO A 213 -16.64 -11.80 -13.32
CA PRO A 213 -16.72 -12.83 -12.28
C PRO A 213 -16.04 -12.46 -10.96
N ASP A 214 -15.54 -11.23 -10.80
CA ASP A 214 -14.85 -10.85 -9.59
C ASP A 214 -15.85 -10.77 -8.41
N PRO A 215 -15.56 -11.37 -7.26
CA PRO A 215 -16.39 -11.21 -6.08
C PRO A 215 -16.35 -9.76 -5.61
N ASN A 216 -17.42 -9.30 -4.98
CA ASN A 216 -17.48 -7.96 -4.39
C ASN A 216 -16.44 -7.81 -3.28
N ASP A 217 -15.97 -6.59 -3.08
CA ASP A 217 -15.18 -6.25 -1.90
C ASP A 217 -16.15 -5.96 -0.75
N GLU A 218 -16.05 -6.72 0.33
CA GLU A 218 -16.80 -6.51 1.56
C GLU A 218 -15.87 -5.92 2.63
N ALA A 219 -16.22 -4.76 3.18
CA ALA A 219 -15.38 -4.04 4.14
C ALA A 219 -16.24 -3.39 5.24
N ASP A 220 -16.95 -4.18 6.02
CA ASP A 220 -17.88 -3.68 7.04
C ASP A 220 -17.20 -2.97 8.22
N GLY A 221 -15.90 -3.16 8.39
CA GLY A 221 -15.08 -2.53 9.42
C GLY A 221 -15.42 -2.92 10.85
N ARG A 222 -16.20 -4.00 11.06
CA ARG A 222 -16.61 -4.51 12.38
C ARG A 222 -15.67 -5.57 12.95
N GLY A 223 -14.71 -6.05 12.14
CA GLY A 223 -13.70 -7.00 12.55
C GLY A 223 -12.59 -6.36 13.39
N ARG A 224 -11.40 -6.90 13.24
CA ARG A 224 -10.23 -6.42 13.98
C ARG A 224 -9.95 -4.95 13.68
N ARG A 225 -9.63 -4.19 14.72
CA ARG A 225 -9.14 -2.82 14.61
C ARG A 225 -7.72 -2.74 15.14
N VAL A 226 -6.80 -2.18 14.36
CA VAL A 226 -5.39 -2.05 14.75
C VAL A 226 -4.77 -0.79 14.16
N ARG A 227 -3.85 -0.18 14.90
CA ARG A 227 -2.98 0.88 14.43
C ARG A 227 -1.53 0.35 14.42
N PRO A 228 -1.09 -0.33 13.35
CA PRO A 228 0.18 -1.04 13.34
C PRO A 228 1.37 -0.07 13.40
N PRO A 229 2.52 -0.48 13.95
CA PRO A 229 3.75 0.27 13.81
C PRO A 229 4.20 0.33 12.35
N VAL A 230 5.05 1.33 12.04
CA VAL A 230 5.60 1.53 10.71
C VAL A 230 7.05 1.03 10.68
N GLU A 231 7.34 0.09 9.78
CA GLU A 231 8.72 -0.20 9.37
C GLU A 231 9.08 0.71 8.19
N ARG A 232 10.17 1.47 8.33
CA ARG A 232 10.62 2.35 7.26
C ARG A 232 11.32 1.56 6.17
N VAL A 233 10.95 1.84 4.92
CA VAL A 233 11.49 1.15 3.75
C VAL A 233 12.00 2.13 2.69
N SER A 234 12.98 1.68 1.92
CA SER A 234 13.51 2.35 0.72
C SER A 234 13.70 1.32 -0.40
N ALA A 235 14.17 1.72 -1.55
CA ALA A 235 14.31 0.81 -2.71
C ALA A 235 15.23 -0.42 -2.47
N GLY A 236 16.16 -0.34 -1.52
CA GLY A 236 17.09 -1.44 -1.21
C GLY A 236 17.13 -1.81 0.27
N GLU A 237 16.33 -1.12 1.12
CA GLU A 237 16.34 -1.36 2.57
C GLU A 237 14.91 -1.42 3.13
N PRO A 238 14.57 -2.46 3.90
CA PRO A 238 15.37 -3.69 4.16
C PRO A 238 15.71 -4.46 2.87
N ARG A 239 16.70 -5.35 2.89
CA ARG A 239 17.18 -6.07 1.69
C ARG A 239 16.10 -6.79 0.88
N TRP A 240 15.04 -7.27 1.52
CA TRP A 240 13.92 -7.89 0.84
C TRP A 240 13.20 -6.95 -0.15
N MET A 241 13.33 -5.63 0.01
CA MET A 241 12.80 -4.64 -0.95
C MET A 241 13.41 -4.78 -2.36
N ALA A 242 14.63 -5.31 -2.46
CA ALA A 242 15.32 -5.58 -3.73
C ALA A 242 14.96 -6.95 -4.34
N TRP A 243 14.07 -7.73 -3.73
CA TRP A 243 13.63 -9.02 -4.26
C TRP A 243 12.95 -8.85 -5.63
N PRO A 244 13.52 -9.36 -6.73
CA PRO A 244 13.00 -9.14 -8.07
C PRO A 244 11.86 -10.08 -8.44
N GLY A 245 11.65 -11.14 -7.68
CA GLY A 245 10.65 -12.17 -7.92
C GLY A 245 9.25 -11.81 -7.42
N ARG A 246 8.36 -12.80 -7.50
CA ARG A 246 6.99 -12.70 -7.00
C ARG A 246 6.88 -13.17 -5.54
N TRP A 247 5.91 -12.64 -4.83
CA TRP A 247 5.63 -12.95 -3.43
C TRP A 247 4.67 -14.14 -3.27
N GLY A 248 4.63 -15.04 -4.23
CA GLY A 248 3.81 -16.23 -4.29
C GLY A 248 3.82 -16.83 -5.69
N GLU A 249 2.76 -17.50 -6.06
CA GLU A 249 2.59 -18.21 -7.32
C GLU A 249 2.62 -17.26 -8.54
N ASP A 250 2.97 -17.81 -9.69
CA ASP A 250 2.87 -17.16 -11.00
C ASP A 250 1.92 -18.00 -11.87
N GLU A 251 0.69 -17.54 -11.95
CA GLU A 251 -0.36 -18.22 -12.70
C GLU A 251 -0.11 -18.14 -14.20
N ALA A 252 -0.52 -19.18 -14.94
CA ALA A 252 -0.34 -19.22 -16.39
C ALA A 252 -1.20 -18.20 -17.14
N GLY A 253 -2.30 -17.73 -16.53
CA GLY A 253 -3.17 -16.71 -17.09
C GLY A 253 -4.02 -17.16 -18.28
N TRP A 254 -4.13 -18.48 -18.54
CA TRP A 254 -4.94 -19.02 -19.62
C TRP A 254 -6.41 -19.23 -19.23
N VAL A 255 -6.70 -19.31 -17.94
CA VAL A 255 -8.07 -19.32 -17.43
C VAL A 255 -8.48 -17.89 -17.07
N PRO A 256 -9.64 -17.41 -17.51
CA PRO A 256 -10.10 -16.09 -17.14
C PRO A 256 -10.17 -15.91 -15.63
N GLY A 257 -9.47 -14.89 -15.13
CA GLY A 257 -9.45 -14.58 -13.72
C GLY A 257 -8.27 -15.15 -12.93
N GLU A 258 -7.40 -15.97 -13.52
CA GLU A 258 -6.12 -16.31 -12.88
C GLU A 258 -5.32 -15.03 -12.56
N GLN A 259 -4.71 -15.01 -11.40
CA GLN A 259 -3.88 -13.91 -10.94
C GLN A 259 -2.55 -14.43 -10.46
N SER A 260 -1.50 -13.74 -10.85
CA SER A 260 -0.17 -13.98 -10.28
C SER A 260 0.02 -13.15 -9.03
N SER A 261 0.70 -13.71 -8.05
CA SER A 261 1.14 -12.98 -6.86
C SER A 261 1.92 -11.72 -7.24
N PRO A 262 1.82 -10.64 -6.47
CA PRO A 262 2.44 -9.38 -6.81
C PRO A 262 3.97 -9.41 -6.64
N ARG A 263 4.63 -8.48 -7.30
CA ARG A 263 6.02 -8.11 -6.99
C ARG A 263 6.04 -7.18 -5.78
N GLY A 264 7.20 -7.10 -5.12
CA GLY A 264 7.38 -6.19 -3.99
C GLY A 264 7.19 -4.73 -4.37
N PRO A 265 6.99 -3.84 -3.38
CA PRO A 265 6.66 -2.43 -3.62
C PRO A 265 7.61 -1.70 -4.56
N ALA A 266 8.93 -1.83 -4.37
CA ALA A 266 9.94 -1.17 -5.20
C ALA A 266 9.96 -1.64 -6.67
N LEU A 267 9.26 -2.71 -6.99
CA LEU A 267 9.13 -3.27 -8.33
C LEU A 267 7.74 -3.06 -8.94
N GLN A 268 6.99 -2.14 -8.38
CA GLN A 268 5.73 -1.63 -8.92
C GLN A 268 5.93 -0.15 -9.33
N PRO A 269 6.61 0.13 -10.45
CA PRO A 269 7.11 1.47 -10.78
C PRO A 269 6.01 2.52 -10.85
N ASP A 270 4.82 2.16 -11.35
CA ASP A 270 3.69 3.09 -11.44
C ASP A 270 3.20 3.57 -10.05
N ARG A 271 3.39 2.77 -9.02
CA ARG A 271 3.01 3.09 -7.64
C ARG A 271 4.17 3.61 -6.80
N TRP A 272 5.38 3.09 -7.06
CA TRP A 272 6.57 3.38 -6.27
C TRP A 272 7.30 4.64 -6.71
N ASP A 273 7.60 4.79 -8.01
CA ASP A 273 8.50 5.84 -8.49
C ASP A 273 7.86 7.22 -8.48
N ASP A 274 6.58 7.32 -8.83
CA ASP A 274 5.83 8.58 -8.81
C ASP A 274 4.43 8.41 -8.20
N PRO A 275 4.29 8.64 -6.88
CA PRO A 275 2.99 8.54 -6.23
C PRO A 275 1.94 9.52 -6.79
N GLY A 276 2.37 10.66 -7.32
CA GLY A 276 1.47 11.62 -7.95
C GLY A 276 0.94 11.13 -9.30
N ARG A 277 1.75 10.40 -10.05
CA ARG A 277 1.33 9.74 -11.30
C ARG A 277 0.32 8.63 -11.02
N PHE A 278 0.61 7.75 -10.04
CA PHE A 278 -0.33 6.71 -9.63
C PHE A 278 -1.67 7.32 -9.23
N HIS A 279 -1.68 8.34 -8.37
CA HIS A 279 -2.90 9.04 -7.99
C HIS A 279 -3.65 9.58 -9.20
N ALA A 280 -2.97 10.24 -10.14
CA ALA A 280 -3.61 10.86 -11.29
C ALA A 280 -4.13 9.85 -12.33
N ALA A 281 -3.47 8.71 -12.48
CA ALA A 281 -3.81 7.71 -13.49
C ALA A 281 -4.87 6.71 -13.03
N GLU A 282 -4.80 6.29 -11.75
CA GLU A 282 -5.58 5.16 -11.25
C GLU A 282 -6.71 5.59 -10.31
N SER A 283 -6.67 6.83 -9.75
CA SER A 283 -7.69 7.25 -8.80
C SER A 283 -8.97 7.71 -9.48
N ARG A 284 -10.05 7.21 -8.96
CA ARG A 284 -11.41 7.72 -9.19
C ARG A 284 -11.81 8.63 -8.03
N ALA A 285 -12.86 9.41 -8.23
CA ALA A 285 -13.40 10.25 -7.15
C ALA A 285 -13.84 9.40 -5.95
N CYS A 286 -13.73 9.98 -4.78
CA CYS A 286 -14.12 9.33 -3.52
C CYS A 286 -15.56 8.78 -3.61
N GLY A 287 -15.72 7.47 -3.40
CA GLY A 287 -17.00 6.79 -3.49
C GLY A 287 -17.51 6.46 -4.89
N ALA A 288 -16.68 6.61 -5.92
CA ALA A 288 -17.11 6.33 -7.30
C ALA A 288 -17.17 4.83 -7.63
N GLY A 289 -16.66 3.96 -6.78
CA GLY A 289 -16.61 2.52 -6.98
C GLY A 289 -15.71 2.08 -8.15
N PRO A 290 -15.67 0.78 -8.48
CA PRO A 290 -14.78 0.21 -9.49
C PRO A 290 -15.11 0.71 -10.91
N PRO A 291 -14.12 0.74 -11.81
CA PRO A 291 -14.38 1.03 -13.22
C PRO A 291 -15.19 -0.10 -13.85
N GLY A 292 -16.23 0.24 -14.59
CA GLY A 292 -16.98 -0.73 -15.39
C GLY A 292 -16.07 -1.35 -16.47
N ARG A 293 -16.07 -2.67 -16.59
CA ARG A 293 -15.32 -3.40 -17.61
C ARG A 293 -16.26 -4.36 -18.38
N PRO A 294 -17.26 -3.83 -19.08
CA PRO A 294 -18.33 -4.65 -19.67
C PRO A 294 -17.81 -5.71 -20.65
N TRP A 295 -16.72 -5.44 -21.37
CA TRP A 295 -16.14 -6.39 -22.32
C TRP A 295 -15.49 -7.60 -21.62
N GLN A 296 -14.87 -7.43 -20.44
CA GLN A 296 -14.31 -8.55 -19.68
C GLN A 296 -15.41 -9.47 -19.16
N THR A 297 -16.50 -8.89 -18.67
CA THR A 297 -17.69 -9.66 -18.28
C THR A 297 -18.23 -10.46 -19.44
N VAL A 298 -18.37 -9.85 -20.64
CA VAL A 298 -18.82 -10.53 -21.85
C VAL A 298 -17.89 -11.68 -22.24
N LEU A 299 -16.58 -11.45 -22.26
CA LEU A 299 -15.60 -12.50 -22.58
C LEU A 299 -15.66 -13.66 -21.59
N THR A 300 -15.82 -13.39 -20.32
CA THR A 300 -15.92 -14.44 -19.30
C THR A 300 -17.22 -15.24 -19.46
N ILE A 301 -18.34 -14.58 -19.72
CA ILE A 301 -19.61 -15.26 -20.02
C ILE A 301 -19.47 -16.17 -21.26
N VAL A 302 -18.88 -15.66 -22.33
CA VAL A 302 -18.65 -16.42 -23.56
C VAL A 302 -17.77 -17.64 -23.30
N PHE A 303 -16.71 -17.48 -22.53
CA PHE A 303 -15.83 -18.59 -22.16
C PHE A 303 -16.57 -19.66 -21.35
N VAL A 304 -17.31 -19.28 -20.32
CA VAL A 304 -18.07 -20.23 -19.48
C VAL A 304 -19.11 -20.97 -20.32
N LEU A 305 -19.82 -20.26 -21.20
CA LEU A 305 -20.80 -20.90 -22.09
C LEU A 305 -20.13 -21.87 -23.08
N ALA A 306 -18.97 -21.53 -23.61
CA ALA A 306 -18.21 -22.41 -24.52
C ALA A 306 -17.73 -23.69 -23.79
N VAL A 307 -17.24 -23.56 -22.56
CA VAL A 307 -16.85 -24.73 -21.75
C VAL A 307 -18.07 -25.62 -21.43
N ALA A 308 -19.16 -25.00 -21.01
CA ALA A 308 -20.40 -25.76 -20.74
C ALA A 308 -20.93 -26.50 -22.00
N ALA A 309 -20.92 -25.84 -23.15
CA ALA A 309 -21.32 -26.48 -24.42
C ALA A 309 -20.40 -27.64 -24.80
N ALA A 310 -19.06 -27.48 -24.63
CA ALA A 310 -18.10 -28.55 -24.88
C ALA A 310 -18.32 -29.75 -23.95
N ALA A 311 -18.60 -29.51 -22.67
CA ALA A 311 -18.90 -30.57 -21.70
C ALA A 311 -20.18 -31.33 -22.06
N LEU A 312 -21.23 -30.61 -22.44
CA LEU A 312 -22.50 -31.23 -22.90
C LEU A 312 -22.33 -32.08 -24.16
N LEU A 313 -21.56 -31.59 -25.13
CA LEU A 313 -21.25 -32.35 -26.35
C LEU A 313 -20.43 -33.62 -26.03
N ALA A 314 -19.46 -33.54 -25.13
CA ALA A 314 -18.70 -34.71 -24.70
C ALA A 314 -19.57 -35.73 -23.96
N ALA A 315 -20.45 -35.28 -23.06
CA ALA A 315 -21.41 -36.15 -22.38
C ALA A 315 -22.37 -36.84 -23.36
N ARG A 316 -22.92 -36.11 -24.34
CA ARG A 316 -23.77 -36.67 -25.37
C ARG A 316 -23.07 -37.71 -26.26
N ARG A 317 -21.82 -37.47 -26.62
CA ARG A 317 -20.97 -38.43 -27.36
C ARG A 317 -20.71 -39.70 -26.53
N SER A 318 -20.45 -39.57 -25.26
CA SER A 318 -20.25 -40.71 -24.34
C SER A 318 -21.54 -41.51 -24.16
N TYR A 319 -22.67 -40.83 -24.03
CA TYR A 319 -23.99 -41.50 -23.95
C TYR A 319 -24.30 -42.30 -25.21
N ASN A 320 -24.12 -41.71 -26.43
CA ASN A 320 -24.37 -42.34 -27.69
C ASN A 320 -23.39 -43.50 -28.05
N ARG A 321 -22.32 -43.67 -27.32
CA ARG A 321 -21.31 -44.77 -27.48
C ARG A 321 -21.55 -45.95 -26.54
N ARG A 322 -22.56 -45.89 -25.67
CA ARG A 322 -22.92 -47.04 -24.83
C ARG A 322 -23.74 -48.02 -25.68
N PRO A 323 -23.34 -49.30 -25.75
CA PRO A 323 -24.03 -50.33 -26.52
C PRO A 323 -25.45 -50.60 -25.99
#